data_ca254b008bdd9466a9418886eca6aab7
#
_entry.id   ca254b008bdd9466a9418886eca6aab7
#
_cell.length_a   1.000
_cell.length_b   1.000
_cell.length_c   1.000
_cell.angle_alpha   90.00
_cell.angle_beta   90.00
_cell.angle_gamma   90.00
#
_symmetry.space_group_name_H-M   'P 1'
#
loop_
_entity.id
_entity.type
_entity.pdbx_description
1 polymer ?
#
loop_
_entity_poly.entity_id
_entity_poly.type
_entity_poly.pdbx_seq_one_letter_code
_entity_poly.pdbx_strand_id
1 'polypeptide(L)'
;MVYFKRQKNEKEPKMDMHWMGRYRKLVMALVQHSNIIMRAVGIKDRITDDIWLNANEWQILEYIIEHSEDDAHMNHMLEVLALPQSSFSKTVSLLCSYGLVEKYQTETNRKNVLLKPTEKALAIYEEKSNELDTEMFEDFFKNLDGFDDETLARFTDALLAFNKVLKADSEKRLETAKARKNK
;
A
#
# COMPACT_ATOMS: atom_id res chain seq x y z
N MET A 1 -22.42 -17.12 9.96
CA MET A 1 -22.09 -17.58 11.32
C MET A 1 -22.48 -19.05 11.38
N VAL A 2 -21.52 -19.99 11.30
CA VAL A 2 -21.81 -21.42 11.29
C VAL A 2 -21.52 -21.94 12.69
N TYR A 3 -22.57 -22.33 13.41
CA TYR A 3 -22.44 -22.97 14.72
C TYR A 3 -22.16 -24.47 14.51
N PHE A 4 -20.99 -24.93 14.92
CA PHE A 4 -20.73 -26.36 15.06
C PHE A 4 -21.37 -26.87 16.35
N LYS A 5 -22.31 -27.82 16.23
CA LYS A 5 -22.83 -28.62 17.36
C LYS A 5 -21.73 -29.54 17.87
N ARG A 6 -21.33 -29.35 19.14
CA ARG A 6 -20.43 -30.26 19.87
C ARG A 6 -21.11 -31.62 20.09
N GLN A 7 -20.56 -32.68 19.53
CA GLN A 7 -20.79 -34.06 20.03
C GLN A 7 -19.81 -34.33 21.18
N LYS A 8 -20.33 -34.73 22.33
CA LYS A 8 -19.56 -35.17 23.50
C LYS A 8 -18.97 -36.55 23.27
N ASN A 9 -17.69 -36.74 23.57
CA ASN A 9 -16.89 -37.93 23.71
C ASN A 9 -16.03 -38.38 22.52
N GLU A 10 -15.13 -37.50 22.08
CA GLU A 10 -13.82 -37.90 21.58
C GLU A 10 -12.82 -36.89 22.15
N LYS A 11 -11.63 -37.39 22.60
CA LYS A 11 -10.54 -36.49 23.02
C LYS A 11 -10.36 -35.45 21.93
N GLU A 12 -10.78 -34.21 22.21
CA GLU A 12 -10.60 -33.10 21.29
C GLU A 12 -9.15 -33.16 20.81
N PRO A 13 -8.88 -33.30 19.51
CA PRO A 13 -7.54 -33.08 19.02
C PRO A 13 -7.18 -31.69 19.51
N LYS A 14 -6.13 -31.57 20.32
CA LYS A 14 -5.53 -30.24 20.60
C LYS A 14 -5.33 -29.66 19.23
N MET A 15 -6.10 -28.64 18.89
CA MET A 15 -5.94 -27.92 17.65
C MET A 15 -4.59 -27.24 17.74
N ASP A 16 -3.58 -28.01 17.31
CA ASP A 16 -2.21 -27.57 17.30
C ASP A 16 -2.15 -26.45 16.27
N MET A 17 -2.19 -25.20 16.73
CA MET A 17 -2.05 -24.02 15.88
C MET A 17 -0.64 -23.94 15.26
N HIS A 18 0.05 -25.08 15.16
CA HIS A 18 1.40 -25.23 14.63
C HIS A 18 1.48 -25.29 13.09
N TRP A 19 0.35 -25.13 12.36
CA TRP A 19 0.39 -25.10 10.90
C TRP A 19 1.32 -23.99 10.35
N MET A 20 1.54 -22.90 11.10
CA MET A 20 2.49 -21.83 10.74
C MET A 20 3.94 -22.19 11.11
N GLY A 21 4.14 -23.13 12.03
CA GLY A 21 5.46 -23.57 12.51
C GLY A 21 6.37 -22.39 12.89
N ARG A 22 7.60 -22.40 12.38
CA ARG A 22 8.59 -21.32 12.61
C ARG A 22 8.17 -19.93 12.11
N TYR A 23 7.21 -19.87 11.19
CA TYR A 23 6.76 -18.61 10.56
C TYR A 23 5.74 -17.85 11.39
N ARG A 24 5.23 -18.43 12.49
CA ARG A 24 4.17 -17.83 13.33
C ARG A 24 4.51 -16.41 13.78
N LYS A 25 5.75 -16.17 14.26
CA LYS A 25 6.17 -14.84 14.74
C LYS A 25 6.13 -13.82 13.61
N LEU A 26 6.64 -14.17 12.44
CA LEU A 26 6.60 -13.30 11.25
C LEU A 26 5.17 -12.96 10.85
N VAL A 27 4.30 -13.98 10.76
CA VAL A 27 2.88 -13.75 10.40
C VAL A 27 2.20 -12.83 11.41
N MET A 28 2.44 -13.01 12.71
CA MET A 28 1.87 -12.14 13.75
C MET A 28 2.41 -10.70 13.65
N ALA A 29 3.68 -10.51 13.32
CA ALA A 29 4.26 -9.19 13.09
C ALA A 29 3.62 -8.50 11.88
N LEU A 30 3.41 -9.21 10.76
CA LEU A 30 2.71 -8.69 9.58
C LEU A 30 1.26 -8.31 9.89
N VAL A 31 0.53 -9.12 10.67
CA VAL A 31 -0.83 -8.80 11.11
C VAL A 31 -0.85 -7.55 11.99
N GLN A 32 0.07 -7.45 12.93
CA GLN A 32 0.21 -6.27 13.79
C GLN A 32 0.53 -5.02 12.97
N HIS A 33 1.47 -5.10 12.04
CA HIS A 33 1.82 -4.03 11.11
C HIS A 33 0.58 -3.57 10.32
N SER A 34 -0.14 -4.51 9.70
CA SER A 34 -1.37 -4.19 8.95
C SER A 34 -2.41 -3.49 9.81
N ASN A 35 -2.61 -3.92 11.06
CA ASN A 35 -3.57 -3.30 11.98
C ASN A 35 -3.16 -1.86 12.36
N ILE A 36 -1.86 -1.59 12.51
CA ILE A 36 -1.32 -0.25 12.79
C ILE A 36 -1.55 0.65 11.59
N ILE A 37 -1.16 0.21 10.38
CA ILE A 37 -1.37 0.98 9.15
C ILE A 37 -2.85 1.29 8.91
N MET A 38 -3.75 0.32 9.10
CA MET A 38 -5.19 0.54 8.95
C MET A 38 -5.76 1.60 9.90
N ARG A 39 -5.17 1.78 11.09
CA ARG A 39 -5.58 2.86 12.02
C ARG A 39 -5.06 4.22 11.57
N ALA A 40 -3.86 4.26 10.98
CA ALA A 40 -3.18 5.48 10.59
C ALA A 40 -3.59 6.00 9.21
N VAL A 41 -4.09 5.14 8.32
CA VAL A 41 -4.31 5.46 6.88
C VAL A 41 -5.19 6.68 6.61
N GLY A 42 -6.07 7.05 7.54
CA GLY A 42 -6.95 8.23 7.41
C GLY A 42 -6.42 9.49 8.08
N ILE A 43 -5.30 9.41 8.81
CA ILE A 43 -4.70 10.54 9.49
C ILE A 43 -3.98 11.36 8.44
N LYS A 44 -4.20 12.69 8.46
CA LYS A 44 -3.52 13.62 7.57
C LYS A 44 -2.49 14.42 8.33
N ASP A 45 -1.30 14.45 7.79
CA ASP A 45 -0.21 15.27 8.29
C ASP A 45 -0.19 16.63 7.57
N ARG A 46 0.22 17.65 8.29
CA ARG A 46 0.36 18.99 7.73
C ARG A 46 1.67 19.08 6.96
N ILE A 47 1.56 19.12 5.65
CA ILE A 47 2.72 19.26 4.75
C ILE A 47 3.13 20.73 4.63
N THR A 48 2.14 21.61 4.40
CA THR A 48 2.30 23.07 4.44
C THR A 48 1.10 23.69 5.17
N ASP A 49 1.01 25.01 5.22
CA ASP A 49 -0.12 25.71 5.88
C ASP A 49 -1.47 25.35 5.25
N ASP A 50 -1.48 25.07 3.95
CA ASP A 50 -2.68 24.84 3.13
C ASP A 50 -2.77 23.42 2.55
N ILE A 51 -1.75 22.56 2.78
CA ILE A 51 -1.70 21.20 2.23
C ILE A 51 -1.64 20.18 3.36
N TRP A 52 -2.60 19.24 3.34
CA TRP A 52 -2.70 18.14 4.28
C TRP A 52 -2.81 16.84 3.50
N LEU A 53 -1.86 15.92 3.68
CA LEU A 53 -1.82 14.62 3.01
C LEU A 53 -1.74 13.49 4.03
N ASN A 54 -2.43 12.40 3.76
CA ASN A 54 -2.21 11.15 4.49
C ASN A 54 -1.08 10.34 3.83
N ALA A 55 -0.63 9.27 4.48
CA ALA A 55 0.46 8.44 4.01
C ALA A 55 0.26 7.91 2.56
N ASN A 56 -0.95 7.49 2.19
CA ASN A 56 -1.22 7.02 0.83
C ASN A 56 -1.18 8.15 -0.20
N GLU A 57 -1.66 9.34 0.18
CA GLU A 57 -1.66 10.53 -0.69
C GLU A 57 -0.21 11.00 -0.91
N TRP A 58 0.62 10.98 0.14
CA TRP A 58 2.05 11.26 0.05
C TRP A 58 2.77 10.23 -0.83
N GLN A 59 2.58 8.94 -0.60
CA GLN A 59 3.19 7.86 -1.37
C GLN A 59 2.89 7.96 -2.88
N ILE A 60 1.67 8.36 -3.25
CA ILE A 60 1.33 8.57 -4.67
C ILE A 60 2.10 9.77 -5.23
N LEU A 61 2.22 10.87 -4.48
CA LEU A 61 2.99 12.03 -4.90
C LEU A 61 4.47 11.67 -5.09
N GLU A 62 5.05 10.97 -4.13
CA GLU A 62 6.41 10.47 -4.14
C GLU A 62 6.69 9.61 -5.37
N TYR A 63 5.83 8.63 -5.64
CA TYR A 63 5.95 7.77 -6.81
C TYR A 63 5.90 8.57 -8.13
N ILE A 64 5.04 9.60 -8.22
CA ILE A 64 4.97 10.48 -9.40
C ILE A 64 6.27 11.26 -9.58
N ILE A 65 6.88 11.72 -8.48
CA ILE A 65 8.14 12.47 -8.50
C ILE A 65 9.29 11.58 -8.95
N GLU A 66 9.44 10.40 -8.33
CA GLU A 66 10.51 9.45 -8.65
C GLU A 66 10.50 8.95 -10.09
N HIS A 67 9.30 8.85 -10.70
CA HIS A 67 9.13 8.35 -12.07
C HIS A 67 8.75 9.44 -13.06
N SER A 68 9.07 10.70 -12.74
CA SER A 68 8.71 11.86 -13.58
C SER A 68 9.34 11.85 -14.97
N GLU A 69 10.50 11.21 -15.12
CA GLU A 69 11.23 11.06 -16.38
C GLU A 69 10.78 9.85 -17.21
N ASP A 70 10.21 8.82 -16.55
CA ASP A 70 9.87 7.52 -17.14
C ASP A 70 8.44 7.43 -17.69
N ASP A 71 7.77 8.55 -17.96
CA ASP A 71 6.34 8.57 -18.33
C ASP A 71 5.47 7.76 -17.35
N ALA A 72 5.31 8.28 -16.13
CA ALA A 72 4.52 7.64 -15.06
C ALA A 72 3.06 7.38 -15.49
N HIS A 73 2.83 6.24 -16.13
CA HIS A 73 1.49 5.83 -16.57
C HIS A 73 0.62 5.44 -15.38
N MET A 74 -0.55 6.06 -15.29
CA MET A 74 -1.51 5.84 -14.20
C MET A 74 -1.82 4.35 -13.94
N ASN A 75 -1.88 3.54 -15.00
CA ASN A 75 -2.16 2.09 -14.85
C ASN A 75 -1.02 1.31 -14.19
N HIS A 76 0.22 1.67 -14.48
CA HIS A 76 1.39 1.03 -13.86
C HIS A 76 1.45 1.37 -12.36
N MET A 77 1.20 2.61 -12.00
CA MET A 77 1.16 3.05 -10.61
C MET A 77 0.10 2.31 -9.78
N LEU A 78 -1.09 2.08 -10.35
CA LEU A 78 -2.15 1.30 -9.69
C LEU A 78 -1.71 -0.13 -9.37
N GLU A 79 -0.95 -0.75 -10.26
CA GLU A 79 -0.44 -2.10 -10.05
C GLU A 79 0.64 -2.14 -8.97
N VAL A 80 1.63 -1.25 -9.05
CA VAL A 80 2.76 -1.19 -8.12
C VAL A 80 2.31 -0.82 -6.72
N LEU A 81 1.48 0.22 -6.58
CA LEU A 81 1.00 0.68 -5.27
C LEU A 81 -0.16 -0.16 -4.71
N ALA A 82 -0.65 -1.15 -5.48
CA ALA A 82 -1.74 -2.04 -5.09
C ALA A 82 -3.01 -1.30 -4.59
N LEU A 83 -3.25 -0.09 -5.07
CA LEU A 83 -4.37 0.75 -4.65
C LEU A 83 -5.62 0.52 -5.52
N PRO A 84 -6.84 0.61 -4.94
CA PRO A 84 -8.06 0.63 -5.72
C PRO A 84 -8.09 1.84 -6.67
N GLN A 85 -8.49 1.63 -7.93
CA GLN A 85 -8.55 2.69 -8.94
C GLN A 85 -9.36 3.91 -8.50
N SER A 86 -10.47 3.70 -7.76
CA SER A 86 -11.30 4.79 -7.25
C SER A 86 -10.60 5.65 -6.21
N SER A 87 -9.80 5.04 -5.33
CA SER A 87 -8.99 5.74 -4.33
C SER A 87 -7.88 6.52 -5.00
N PHE A 88 -7.15 5.88 -5.90
CA PHE A 88 -6.08 6.51 -6.66
C PHE A 88 -6.57 7.74 -7.45
N SER A 89 -7.67 7.61 -8.20
CA SER A 89 -8.24 8.72 -8.98
C SER A 89 -8.67 9.91 -8.12
N LYS A 90 -9.19 9.65 -6.91
CA LYS A 90 -9.53 10.70 -5.94
C LYS A 90 -8.29 11.41 -5.44
N THR A 91 -7.24 10.65 -5.08
CA THR A 91 -5.97 11.21 -4.62
C THR A 91 -5.32 12.05 -5.71
N VAL A 92 -5.23 11.54 -6.95
CA VAL A 92 -4.68 12.33 -8.07
C VAL A 92 -5.48 13.63 -8.28
N SER A 93 -6.81 13.59 -8.14
CA SER A 93 -7.62 14.82 -8.25
C SER A 93 -7.35 15.79 -7.10
N LEU A 94 -7.13 15.29 -5.88
CA LEU A 94 -6.73 16.10 -4.74
C LEU A 94 -5.35 16.74 -4.95
N LEU A 95 -4.36 15.97 -5.39
CA LEU A 95 -3.01 16.47 -5.67
C LEU A 95 -3.04 17.55 -6.77
N CYS A 96 -3.86 17.37 -7.81
CA CYS A 96 -4.08 18.40 -8.82
C CYS A 96 -4.73 19.67 -8.22
N SER A 97 -5.68 19.52 -7.30
CA SER A 97 -6.34 20.68 -6.66
C SER A 97 -5.39 21.49 -5.77
N TYR A 98 -4.37 20.83 -5.20
CA TYR A 98 -3.29 21.49 -4.48
C TYR A 98 -2.20 22.08 -5.39
N GLY A 99 -2.28 21.85 -6.71
CA GLY A 99 -1.28 22.27 -7.68
C GLY A 99 0.04 21.50 -7.54
N LEU A 100 -0.01 20.25 -7.07
CA LEU A 100 1.16 19.39 -6.90
C LEU A 100 1.40 18.48 -8.11
N VAL A 101 0.34 18.14 -8.84
CA VAL A 101 0.40 17.23 -9.99
C VAL A 101 -0.38 17.81 -11.16
N GLU A 102 0.14 17.62 -12.35
CA GLU A 102 -0.52 17.92 -13.61
C GLU A 102 -0.82 16.67 -14.40
N LYS A 103 -1.95 16.69 -15.13
CA LYS A 103 -2.39 15.59 -16.00
C LYS A 103 -2.12 15.95 -17.44
N TYR A 104 -1.41 15.10 -18.15
CA TYR A 104 -1.15 15.22 -19.57
C TYR A 104 -1.82 14.08 -20.32
N GLN A 105 -2.43 14.40 -21.46
CA GLN A 105 -2.97 13.41 -22.39
C GLN A 105 -2.17 13.48 -23.68
N THR A 106 -1.75 12.32 -24.19
CA THR A 106 -1.12 12.27 -25.51
C THR A 106 -2.19 12.38 -26.59
N GLU A 107 -1.93 13.12 -27.66
CA GLU A 107 -2.86 13.29 -28.81
C GLU A 107 -3.24 11.95 -29.45
N THR A 108 -2.33 10.98 -29.40
CA THR A 108 -2.48 9.66 -30.04
C THR A 108 -3.26 8.67 -29.17
N ASN A 109 -3.33 8.86 -27.85
CA ASN A 109 -4.02 7.93 -26.95
C ASN A 109 -4.64 8.63 -25.74
N ARG A 110 -5.87 9.11 -25.90
CA ARG A 110 -6.64 9.78 -24.85
C ARG A 110 -6.92 8.92 -23.60
N LYS A 111 -6.69 7.60 -23.68
CA LYS A 111 -6.87 6.69 -22.52
C LYS A 111 -5.64 6.65 -21.61
N ASN A 112 -4.48 7.03 -22.11
CA ASN A 112 -3.26 7.09 -21.32
C ASN A 112 -3.08 8.49 -20.75
N VAL A 113 -3.31 8.63 -19.45
CA VAL A 113 -3.04 9.87 -18.72
C VAL A 113 -1.65 9.75 -18.10
N LEU A 114 -0.79 10.70 -18.44
CA LEU A 114 0.50 10.88 -17.79
C LEU A 114 0.33 11.85 -16.63
N LEU A 115 1.01 11.56 -15.53
CA LEU A 115 1.04 12.41 -14.35
C LEU A 115 2.45 12.98 -14.21
N LYS A 116 2.55 14.31 -14.05
CA LYS A 116 3.84 14.98 -13.81
C LYS A 116 3.78 15.82 -12.54
N PRO A 117 4.85 15.84 -11.75
CA PRO A 117 4.93 16.72 -10.60
C PRO A 117 5.11 18.16 -11.07
N THR A 118 4.61 19.11 -10.29
CA THR A 118 4.88 20.54 -10.50
C THR A 118 6.17 20.93 -9.78
N GLU A 119 6.72 22.12 -10.10
CA GLU A 119 7.84 22.70 -9.35
C GLU A 119 7.51 22.87 -7.85
N LYS A 120 6.25 23.19 -7.53
CA LYS A 120 5.76 23.26 -6.15
C LYS A 120 5.88 21.90 -5.44
N ALA A 121 5.54 20.82 -6.12
CA ALA A 121 5.65 19.48 -5.56
C ALA A 121 7.11 19.08 -5.30
N LEU A 122 8.00 19.37 -6.25
CA LEU A 122 9.43 19.08 -6.11
C LEU A 122 10.05 19.85 -4.93
N ALA A 123 9.73 21.13 -4.77
CA ALA A 123 10.22 21.95 -3.66
C ALA A 123 9.73 21.43 -2.30
N ILE A 124 8.45 21.02 -2.20
CA ILE A 124 7.88 20.44 -0.98
C ILE A 124 8.54 19.08 -0.68
N TYR A 125 8.76 18.27 -1.70
CA TYR A 125 9.39 16.96 -1.54
C TYR A 125 10.82 17.09 -1.04
N GLU A 126 11.60 17.99 -1.61
CA GLU A 126 12.99 18.26 -1.17
C GLU A 126 13.04 18.72 0.30
N GLU A 127 12.07 19.52 0.73
CA GLU A 127 11.99 19.99 2.14
C GLU A 127 11.58 18.86 3.10
N LYS A 128 10.62 18.01 2.71
CA LYS A 128 9.91 17.10 3.63
C LYS A 128 10.36 15.65 3.58
N SER A 129 10.93 15.16 2.48
CA SER A 129 11.35 13.77 2.36
C SER A 129 12.35 13.36 3.43
N ASN A 130 13.29 14.24 3.78
CA ASN A 130 14.26 13.99 4.83
C ASN A 130 13.66 13.96 6.25
N GLU A 131 12.56 14.69 6.50
CA GLU A 131 11.94 14.75 7.82
C GLU A 131 10.98 13.58 8.06
N LEU A 132 10.16 13.21 7.07
CA LEU A 132 9.08 12.24 7.25
C LEU A 132 9.55 10.78 7.15
N ASP A 133 10.49 10.50 6.25
CA ASP A 133 10.86 9.13 5.93
C ASP A 133 12.05 8.62 6.73
N THR A 134 13.06 9.48 6.96
CA THR A 134 14.29 9.06 7.63
C THR A 134 14.05 8.65 9.08
N GLU A 135 13.31 9.46 9.86
CA GLU A 135 13.07 9.16 11.27
C GLU A 135 12.20 7.90 11.46
N MET A 136 11.15 7.74 10.63
CA MET A 136 10.23 6.62 10.75
C MET A 136 10.88 5.27 10.40
N PHE A 137 11.74 5.26 9.38
CA PHE A 137 12.37 4.04 8.87
C PHE A 137 13.76 3.77 9.45
N GLU A 138 14.39 4.73 10.14
CA GLU A 138 15.77 4.59 10.63
C GLU A 138 15.97 3.34 11.49
N ASP A 139 15.13 3.13 12.47
CA ASP A 139 15.21 1.95 13.35
C ASP A 139 14.89 0.65 12.62
N PHE A 140 13.99 0.70 11.62
CA PHE A 140 13.70 -0.45 10.79
C PHE A 140 14.90 -0.83 9.92
N PHE A 141 15.52 0.14 9.25
CA PHE A 141 16.71 -0.10 8.44
C PHE A 141 17.90 -0.60 9.25
N LYS A 142 18.15 -0.04 10.43
CA LYS A 142 19.19 -0.54 11.36
C LYS A 142 19.02 -2.03 11.70
N ASN A 143 17.78 -2.51 11.80
CA ASN A 143 17.51 -3.93 12.01
C ASN A 143 17.75 -4.79 10.77
N LEU A 144 17.79 -4.19 9.58
CA LEU A 144 18.07 -4.85 8.31
C LEU A 144 19.54 -4.79 7.89
N ASP A 145 20.36 -3.91 8.50
CA ASP A 145 21.79 -3.73 8.17
C ASP A 145 22.63 -5.02 8.26
N GLY A 146 22.16 -6.01 9.03
CA GLY A 146 22.79 -7.32 9.12
C GLY A 146 22.41 -8.30 7.99
N PHE A 147 21.51 -7.91 7.08
CA PHE A 147 21.11 -8.74 5.95
C PHE A 147 22.01 -8.40 4.76
N ASP A 148 22.49 -9.45 4.08
CA ASP A 148 23.08 -9.25 2.78
C ASP A 148 22.02 -8.99 1.70
N ASP A 149 22.43 -8.45 0.55
CA ASP A 149 21.53 -8.08 -0.53
C ASP A 149 20.68 -9.27 -1.03
N GLU A 150 21.25 -10.48 -1.04
CA GLU A 150 20.54 -11.70 -1.45
C GLU A 150 19.42 -12.04 -0.45
N THR A 151 19.69 -11.96 0.84
CA THR A 151 18.71 -12.22 1.90
C THR A 151 17.58 -11.18 1.86
N LEU A 152 17.92 -9.90 1.68
CA LEU A 152 16.96 -8.81 1.58
C LEU A 152 16.07 -8.98 0.34
N ALA A 153 16.66 -9.30 -0.81
CA ALA A 153 15.92 -9.56 -2.05
C ALA A 153 14.95 -10.74 -1.89
N ARG A 154 15.40 -11.86 -1.32
CA ARG A 154 14.55 -13.04 -1.06
C ARG A 154 13.38 -12.74 -0.11
N PHE A 155 13.62 -11.91 0.91
CA PHE A 155 12.56 -11.48 1.83
C PHE A 155 11.55 -10.59 1.11
N THR A 156 12.02 -9.65 0.31
CA THR A 156 11.19 -8.77 -0.52
C THR A 156 10.31 -9.58 -1.48
N ASP A 157 10.91 -10.53 -2.20
CA ASP A 157 10.19 -11.40 -3.13
C ASP A 157 9.10 -12.23 -2.43
N ALA A 158 9.38 -12.72 -1.22
CA ALA A 158 8.40 -13.46 -0.42
C ALA A 158 7.20 -12.58 -0.03
N LEU A 159 7.42 -11.32 0.36
CA LEU A 159 6.38 -10.35 0.66
C LEU A 159 5.56 -9.99 -0.59
N LEU A 160 6.22 -9.75 -1.71
CA LEU A 160 5.55 -9.44 -2.98
C LEU A 160 4.69 -10.62 -3.47
N ALA A 161 5.19 -11.85 -3.35
CA ALA A 161 4.42 -13.05 -3.66
C ALA A 161 3.18 -13.19 -2.75
N PHE A 162 3.32 -12.91 -1.46
CA PHE A 162 2.21 -12.92 -0.51
C PHE A 162 1.18 -11.84 -0.83
N ASN A 163 1.62 -10.62 -1.18
CA ASN A 163 0.73 -9.52 -1.59
C ASN A 163 -0.12 -9.90 -2.82
N LYS A 164 0.45 -10.61 -3.81
CA LYS A 164 -0.31 -11.10 -4.97
C LYS A 164 -1.45 -12.06 -4.54
N VAL A 165 -1.19 -12.96 -3.60
CA VAL A 165 -2.21 -13.87 -3.06
C VAL A 165 -3.31 -13.10 -2.31
N LEU A 166 -2.93 -12.16 -1.45
CA LEU A 166 -3.88 -11.33 -0.71
C LEU A 166 -4.75 -10.49 -1.63
N LYS A 167 -4.17 -9.88 -2.68
CA LYS A 167 -4.90 -9.11 -3.68
C LYS A 167 -5.96 -9.98 -4.37
N ALA A 168 -5.58 -11.14 -4.89
CA ALA A 168 -6.49 -12.05 -5.57
C ALA A 168 -7.64 -12.55 -4.65
N ASP A 169 -7.34 -12.87 -3.38
CA ASP A 169 -8.37 -13.27 -2.40
C ASP A 169 -9.33 -12.11 -2.10
N SER A 170 -8.82 -10.88 -1.93
CA SER A 170 -9.64 -9.70 -1.67
C SER A 170 -10.58 -9.38 -2.83
N GLU A 171 -10.11 -9.45 -4.07
CA GLU A 171 -10.91 -9.24 -5.27
C GLU A 171 -12.04 -10.26 -5.37
N LYS A 172 -11.75 -11.55 -5.17
CA LYS A 172 -12.74 -12.63 -5.15
C LYS A 172 -13.82 -12.42 -4.07
N ARG A 173 -13.44 -11.97 -2.88
CA ARG A 173 -14.38 -11.66 -1.79
C ARG A 173 -15.26 -10.48 -2.15
N LEU A 174 -14.72 -9.43 -2.76
CA LEU A 174 -15.47 -8.27 -3.21
C LEU A 174 -16.50 -8.63 -4.28
N GLU A 175 -16.15 -9.45 -5.27
CA GLU A 175 -17.08 -9.95 -6.29
C GLU A 175 -18.22 -10.76 -5.66
N THR A 176 -17.89 -11.66 -4.73
CA THR A 176 -18.87 -12.45 -4.00
C THR A 176 -19.83 -11.57 -3.20
N ALA A 177 -19.31 -10.52 -2.55
CA ALA A 177 -20.13 -9.58 -1.77
C ALA A 177 -21.07 -8.75 -2.67
N LYS A 178 -20.59 -8.31 -3.85
CA LYS A 178 -21.43 -7.62 -4.85
C LYS A 178 -22.55 -8.51 -5.38
N ALA A 179 -22.25 -9.76 -5.71
CA ALA A 179 -23.25 -10.73 -6.19
C ALA A 179 -24.35 -11.03 -5.15
N ARG A 180 -24.04 -10.95 -3.84
CA ARG A 180 -25.02 -11.11 -2.76
C ARG A 180 -25.95 -9.90 -2.58
N LYS A 181 -25.48 -8.68 -2.90
CA LYS A 181 -26.30 -7.45 -2.78
C LYS A 181 -27.27 -7.29 -3.94
N ASN A 182 -27.05 -7.96 -5.05
CA ASN A 182 -27.89 -7.90 -6.27
C ASN A 182 -28.95 -9.02 -6.31
N LYS A 183 -29.03 -9.83 -5.28
CA LYS A 183 -30.08 -10.83 -5.03
C LYS A 183 -31.02 -10.37 -3.92
#